data_c42d0f61f767b5e18d37b033c403f948
#
_entry.id   c42d0f61f767b5e18d37b033c403f948
#
_cell.length_a   1.000
_cell.length_b   1.000
_cell.length_c   1.000
_cell.angle_alpha   90.00
_cell.angle_beta   90.00
_cell.angle_gamma   90.00
#
_symmetry.space_group_name_H-M   'P 1'
#
loop_
_entity.id
_entity.type
_entity.pdbx_description
1 polymer ?
#
loop_
_entity_poly.entity_id
_entity_poly.type
_entity_poly.pdbx_seq_one_letter_code
_entity_poly.pdbx_strand_id
1 'polypeptide(L)'
;MNLCGFEVGLDKPLFLIAGPCVIESLQLQIDTAGRLKEITSALGVPFIFKSSFDKANRTSATSFRGPGMEEGLKVLAEVRRQLGVPVLTDVHEYTPMDEVASVVDVLQTPAFLCRQTDFIRAVAQSGKPVNIKKGQFLAPHDMKNVIDKARAAAREKGLPDDVFMAC
;
A
#
# COMPACT_ATOMS: atom_id res chain seq x y z
N MET A 1 -5.00 2.82 -15.57
CA MET A 1 -5.92 2.33 -14.50
C MET A 1 -6.46 3.51 -13.70
N ASN A 2 -7.65 3.39 -13.12
CA ASN A 2 -8.13 4.35 -12.12
C ASN A 2 -7.62 3.94 -10.73
N LEU A 3 -6.98 4.85 -10.00
CA LEU A 3 -6.46 4.62 -8.66
C LEU A 3 -7.01 5.71 -7.73
N CYS A 4 -7.87 5.32 -6.79
CA CYS A 4 -8.44 6.25 -5.80
C CYS A 4 -9.04 7.54 -6.40
N GLY A 5 -9.64 7.45 -7.59
CA GLY A 5 -10.31 8.58 -8.25
C GLY A 5 -9.45 9.37 -9.25
N PHE A 6 -8.19 9.00 -9.48
CA PHE A 6 -7.33 9.59 -10.51
C PHE A 6 -6.73 8.53 -11.44
N GLU A 7 -6.40 8.92 -12.66
CA GLU A 7 -5.79 8.01 -13.64
C GLU A 7 -4.29 7.90 -13.45
N VAL A 8 -3.78 6.66 -13.47
CA VAL A 8 -2.35 6.34 -13.42
C VAL A 8 -1.93 5.47 -14.61
N GLY A 9 -0.71 5.69 -15.09
CA GLY A 9 -0.13 5.00 -16.25
C GLY A 9 1.19 5.63 -16.66
N LEU A 10 1.90 4.98 -17.57
CA LEU A 10 3.20 5.48 -18.07
C LEU A 10 3.06 6.79 -18.87
N ASP A 11 1.89 7.05 -19.39
CA ASP A 11 1.51 8.25 -20.16
C ASP A 11 0.76 9.31 -19.32
N LYS A 12 0.63 9.07 -18.01
CA LYS A 12 -0.09 9.96 -17.09
C LYS A 12 0.87 10.76 -16.23
N PRO A 13 0.41 11.91 -15.68
CA PRO A 13 1.20 12.67 -14.71
C PRO A 13 1.62 11.84 -13.51
N LEU A 14 2.71 12.26 -12.87
CA LEU A 14 3.16 11.63 -11.63
C LEU A 14 2.12 11.78 -10.53
N PHE A 15 2.04 10.77 -9.68
CA PHE A 15 1.33 10.81 -8.40
C PHE A 15 2.29 10.44 -7.27
N LEU A 16 1.96 10.81 -6.06
CA LEU A 16 2.82 10.60 -4.89
C LEU A 16 2.20 9.59 -3.92
N ILE A 17 2.97 8.59 -3.53
CA ILE A 17 2.72 7.76 -2.35
C ILE A 17 3.78 8.11 -1.31
N ALA A 18 3.39 8.75 -0.21
CA ALA A 18 4.34 9.21 0.81
C ALA A 18 3.72 9.26 2.21
N GLY A 19 4.59 9.21 3.22
CA GLY A 19 4.24 9.30 4.64
C GLY A 19 5.33 8.72 5.52
N PRO A 20 5.16 8.74 6.85
CA PRO A 20 6.11 8.15 7.78
C PRO A 20 6.31 6.67 7.51
N CYS A 21 7.54 6.19 7.69
CA CYS A 21 7.89 4.79 7.45
C CYS A 21 7.02 3.83 8.25
N VAL A 22 6.71 4.19 9.50
CA VAL A 22 5.91 3.44 10.46
C VAL A 22 5.02 4.38 11.26
N ILE A 23 3.89 3.89 11.71
CA ILE A 23 3.00 4.64 12.60
C ILE A 23 3.64 4.74 13.99
N GLU A 24 3.96 5.94 14.43
CA GLU A 24 4.53 6.22 15.76
C GLU A 24 3.48 6.84 16.69
N SER A 25 2.70 7.79 16.19
CA SER A 25 1.58 8.40 16.91
C SER A 25 0.53 8.93 15.94
N LEU A 26 -0.71 9.04 16.38
CA LEU A 26 -1.79 9.64 15.57
C LEU A 26 -1.45 11.07 15.16
N GLN A 27 -0.94 11.89 16.09
CA GLN A 27 -0.64 13.29 15.81
C GLN A 27 0.41 13.43 14.71
N LEU A 28 1.50 12.67 14.77
CA LEU A 28 2.53 12.68 13.72
C LEU A 28 1.96 12.29 12.35
N GLN A 29 1.06 11.30 12.31
CA GLN A 29 0.43 10.89 11.06
C GLN A 29 -0.44 12.00 10.47
N ILE A 30 -1.28 12.63 11.30
CA ILE A 30 -2.17 13.73 10.88
C ILE A 30 -1.36 14.93 10.39
N ASP A 31 -0.35 15.38 11.15
CA ASP A 31 0.47 16.54 10.79
C ASP A 31 1.23 16.29 9.48
N THR A 32 1.84 15.11 9.34
CA THR A 32 2.57 14.74 8.13
C THR A 32 1.64 14.63 6.93
N ALA A 33 0.50 13.94 7.07
CA ALA A 33 -0.46 13.79 5.99
C ALA A 33 -1.07 15.13 5.57
N GLY A 34 -1.39 16.00 6.54
CA GLY A 34 -1.88 17.35 6.30
C GLY A 34 -0.88 18.18 5.50
N ARG A 35 0.39 18.19 5.93
CA ARG A 35 1.44 18.93 5.22
C ARG A 35 1.71 18.40 3.82
N LEU A 36 1.73 17.08 3.62
CA LEU A 36 1.86 16.46 2.31
C LEU A 36 0.67 16.82 1.40
N LYS A 37 -0.56 16.77 1.94
CA LYS A 37 -1.76 17.17 1.20
C LYS A 37 -1.68 18.62 0.72
N GLU A 38 -1.27 19.57 1.58
CA GLU A 38 -1.09 20.98 1.21
C GLU A 38 -0.10 21.12 0.04
N ILE A 39 1.08 20.51 0.16
CA ILE A 39 2.14 20.62 -0.85
C ILE A 39 1.66 20.01 -2.19
N THR A 40 1.12 18.81 -2.15
CA THR A 40 0.69 18.11 -3.37
C THR A 40 -0.50 18.79 -4.03
N SER A 41 -1.43 19.34 -3.26
CA SER A 41 -2.55 20.12 -3.78
C SER A 41 -2.07 21.40 -4.48
N ALA A 42 -1.11 22.10 -3.89
CA ALA A 42 -0.52 23.31 -4.50
C ALA A 42 0.22 23.00 -5.82
N LEU A 43 0.75 21.78 -5.97
CA LEU A 43 1.46 21.32 -7.17
C LEU A 43 0.54 20.61 -8.18
N GLY A 44 -0.72 20.38 -7.85
CA GLY A 44 -1.63 19.58 -8.69
C GLY A 44 -1.24 18.09 -8.80
N VAL A 45 -0.51 17.55 -7.81
CA VAL A 45 -0.05 16.15 -7.79
C VAL A 45 -1.03 15.29 -6.98
N PRO A 46 -1.62 14.24 -7.57
CA PRO A 46 -2.44 13.29 -6.81
C PRO A 46 -1.63 12.62 -5.71
N PHE A 47 -2.25 12.40 -4.55
CA PHE A 47 -1.56 11.95 -3.34
C PHE A 47 -2.28 10.79 -2.64
N ILE A 48 -1.51 9.79 -2.24
CA ILE A 48 -1.92 8.70 -1.37
C ILE A 48 -1.02 8.72 -0.13
N PHE A 49 -1.63 8.85 1.05
CA PHE A 49 -0.88 8.79 2.30
C PHE A 49 -0.49 7.35 2.62
N LYS A 50 0.77 7.14 3.00
CA LYS A 50 1.30 5.82 3.32
C LYS A 50 1.93 5.79 4.70
N SER A 51 1.53 4.82 5.52
CA SER A 51 2.28 4.46 6.73
C SER A 51 2.07 2.98 7.06
N SER A 52 3.05 2.34 7.70
CA SER A 52 2.95 0.92 8.04
C SER A 52 2.57 0.73 9.49
N PHE A 53 1.63 -0.16 9.76
CA PHE A 53 1.26 -0.53 11.13
C PHE A 53 2.27 -1.51 11.76
N ASP A 54 3.04 -2.22 10.94
CA ASP A 54 4.11 -3.11 11.37
C ASP A 54 5.29 -3.10 10.38
N LYS A 55 6.50 -3.20 10.89
CA LYS A 55 7.74 -3.38 10.16
C LYS A 55 8.30 -4.76 10.44
N ALA A 56 7.75 -5.78 9.78
CA ALA A 56 8.07 -7.19 10.01
C ALA A 56 9.51 -7.59 9.66
N ASN A 57 10.23 -6.77 8.86
CA ASN A 57 11.58 -7.05 8.36
C ASN A 57 12.68 -6.18 8.99
N ARG A 58 12.51 -5.72 10.23
CA ARG A 58 13.56 -4.98 10.94
C ARG A 58 14.82 -5.82 11.11
N THR A 59 16.00 -5.19 10.96
CA THR A 59 17.29 -5.85 11.12
C THR A 59 17.55 -6.27 12.57
N SER A 60 17.17 -5.43 13.54
CA SER A 60 17.30 -5.76 14.95
C SER A 60 15.98 -6.24 15.54
N ALA A 61 16.03 -7.30 16.34
CA ALA A 61 14.86 -7.82 17.05
C ALA A 61 14.25 -6.84 18.06
N THR A 62 15.04 -5.86 18.52
CA THR A 62 14.62 -4.84 19.51
C THR A 62 14.14 -3.54 18.86
N SER A 63 14.20 -3.42 17.52
CA SER A 63 13.72 -2.22 16.83
C SER A 63 12.20 -2.05 16.94
N PHE A 64 11.77 -0.80 17.08
CA PHE A 64 10.34 -0.47 17.06
C PHE A 64 9.71 -0.91 15.73
N ARG A 65 8.69 -1.72 15.81
CA ARG A 65 7.99 -2.29 14.64
C ARG A 65 6.72 -1.53 14.26
N GLY A 66 6.16 -0.77 15.16
CA GLY A 66 4.87 -0.09 15.00
C GLY A 66 3.89 -0.44 16.11
N PRO A 67 2.67 0.13 16.09
CA PRO A 67 1.65 -0.09 17.11
C PRO A 67 0.92 -1.45 16.97
N GLY A 68 1.18 -2.18 15.89
CA GLY A 68 0.41 -3.36 15.52
C GLY A 68 -0.80 -3.03 14.64
N MET A 69 -1.45 -4.08 14.12
CA MET A 69 -2.50 -3.92 13.10
C MET A 69 -3.72 -3.16 13.63
N GLU A 70 -4.29 -3.57 14.75
CA GLU A 70 -5.54 -3.00 15.27
C GLU A 70 -5.44 -1.49 15.48
N GLU A 71 -4.43 -1.03 16.24
CA GLU A 71 -4.22 0.39 16.50
C GLU A 71 -3.77 1.14 15.24
N GLY A 72 -2.94 0.52 14.42
CA GLY A 72 -2.50 1.12 13.17
C GLY A 72 -3.63 1.36 12.18
N LEU A 73 -4.58 0.45 12.06
CA LEU A 73 -5.76 0.63 11.22
C LEU A 73 -6.68 1.75 11.74
N LYS A 74 -6.86 1.88 13.06
CA LYS A 74 -7.59 3.02 13.65
C LYS A 74 -6.94 4.35 13.28
N VAL A 75 -5.63 4.43 13.36
CA VAL A 75 -4.87 5.65 12.99
C VAL A 75 -5.04 5.97 11.50
N LEU A 76 -4.92 4.98 10.60
CA LEU A 76 -5.10 5.19 9.16
C LEU A 76 -6.54 5.60 8.82
N ALA A 77 -7.53 4.97 9.46
CA ALA A 77 -8.94 5.37 9.30
C ALA A 77 -9.16 6.82 9.72
N GLU A 78 -8.52 7.27 10.81
CA GLU A 78 -8.64 8.63 11.32
C GLU A 78 -7.95 9.65 10.38
N VAL A 79 -6.77 9.35 9.84
CA VAL A 79 -6.12 10.16 8.80
C VAL A 79 -7.04 10.32 7.59
N ARG A 80 -7.60 9.22 7.09
CA ARG A 80 -8.53 9.23 5.96
C ARG A 80 -9.76 10.08 6.24
N ARG A 81 -10.36 9.92 7.42
CA ARG A 81 -11.57 10.64 7.84
C ARG A 81 -11.34 12.15 7.97
N GLN A 82 -10.25 12.56 8.63
CA GLN A 82 -9.97 13.97 8.88
C GLN A 82 -9.50 14.72 7.64
N LEU A 83 -8.66 14.09 6.83
CA LEU A 83 -7.98 14.76 5.73
C LEU A 83 -8.59 14.45 4.36
N GLY A 84 -9.44 13.43 4.24
CA GLY A 84 -10.04 13.06 2.96
C GLY A 84 -9.02 12.58 1.93
N VAL A 85 -7.88 12.02 2.37
CA VAL A 85 -6.85 11.45 1.49
C VAL A 85 -6.95 9.94 1.46
N PRO A 86 -6.70 9.28 0.31
CA PRO A 86 -6.58 7.83 0.28
C PRO A 86 -5.40 7.36 1.13
N VAL A 87 -5.53 6.18 1.74
CA VAL A 87 -4.52 5.61 2.63
C VAL A 87 -4.01 4.26 2.14
N LEU A 88 -2.72 4.02 2.34
CA LEU A 88 -2.02 2.80 1.96
C LEU A 88 -1.22 2.25 3.15
N THR A 89 -1.21 0.93 3.31
CA THR A 89 -0.33 0.24 4.28
C THR A 89 0.27 -1.04 3.72
N ASP A 90 1.39 -1.48 4.32
CA ASP A 90 1.99 -2.77 4.03
C ASP A 90 1.15 -3.90 4.68
N VAL A 91 1.09 -5.05 4.00
CA VAL A 91 0.53 -6.30 4.54
C VAL A 91 1.60 -7.40 4.53
N HIS A 92 1.43 -8.42 5.39
CA HIS A 92 2.41 -9.48 5.61
C HIS A 92 1.75 -10.86 5.51
N GLU A 93 2.52 -11.94 5.65
CA GLU A 93 2.07 -13.32 5.41
C GLU A 93 0.83 -13.75 6.21
N TYR A 94 0.72 -13.30 7.45
CA TYR A 94 -0.40 -13.67 8.33
C TYR A 94 -1.39 -12.52 8.54
N THR A 95 -1.34 -11.51 7.69
CA THR A 95 -2.28 -10.37 7.77
C THR A 95 -3.68 -10.84 7.36
N PRO A 96 -4.72 -10.62 8.16
CA PRO A 96 -6.12 -10.83 7.74
C PRO A 96 -6.49 -9.76 6.70
N MET A 97 -6.41 -10.14 5.42
CA MET A 97 -6.53 -9.20 4.28
C MET A 97 -7.86 -8.46 4.27
N ASP A 98 -8.96 -9.12 4.62
CA ASP A 98 -10.30 -8.51 4.60
C ASP A 98 -10.42 -7.38 5.64
N GLU A 99 -9.82 -7.53 6.82
CA GLU A 99 -9.81 -6.49 7.85
C GLU A 99 -9.04 -5.26 7.36
N VAL A 100 -7.84 -5.44 6.84
CA VAL A 100 -7.02 -4.33 6.32
C VAL A 100 -7.70 -3.68 5.11
N ALA A 101 -8.21 -4.48 4.17
CA ALA A 101 -8.90 -3.99 2.99
C ALA A 101 -10.18 -3.21 3.30
N SER A 102 -10.83 -3.46 4.44
CA SER A 102 -12.00 -2.69 4.87
C SER A 102 -11.66 -1.24 5.26
N VAL A 103 -10.42 -0.98 5.65
CA VAL A 103 -9.96 0.32 6.16
C VAL A 103 -9.18 1.10 5.12
N VAL A 104 -8.25 0.45 4.40
CA VAL A 104 -7.35 1.14 3.49
C VAL A 104 -7.84 1.11 2.04
N ASP A 105 -7.35 2.05 1.24
CA ASP A 105 -7.70 2.17 -0.17
C ASP A 105 -6.75 1.39 -1.08
N VAL A 106 -5.49 1.23 -0.65
CA VAL A 106 -4.44 0.52 -1.39
C VAL A 106 -3.65 -0.38 -0.45
N LEU A 107 -3.36 -1.60 -0.87
CA LEU A 107 -2.45 -2.51 -0.17
C LEU A 107 -1.05 -2.43 -0.76
N GLN A 108 -0.03 -2.70 0.06
CA GLN A 108 1.34 -2.80 -0.42
C GLN A 108 1.96 -4.13 0.00
N THR A 109 2.63 -4.81 -0.94
CA THR A 109 3.43 -5.98 -0.60
C THR A 109 4.87 -5.57 -0.29
N PRO A 110 5.50 -6.09 0.78
CA PRO A 110 6.91 -5.89 1.04
C PRO A 110 7.78 -6.52 -0.04
N ALA A 111 8.98 -5.96 -0.25
CA ALA A 111 9.91 -6.44 -1.27
C ALA A 111 10.29 -7.92 -1.10
N PHE A 112 10.51 -8.37 0.12
CA PHE A 112 10.91 -9.76 0.40
C PHE A 112 9.85 -10.79 0.06
N LEU A 113 8.57 -10.42 0.08
CA LEU A 113 7.44 -11.32 -0.19
C LEU A 113 6.95 -11.26 -1.64
N CYS A 114 7.55 -10.45 -2.51
CA CYS A 114 7.05 -10.21 -3.85
C CYS A 114 7.00 -11.48 -4.74
N ARG A 115 7.76 -12.54 -4.41
CA ARG A 115 7.73 -13.82 -5.14
C ARG A 115 6.87 -14.90 -4.49
N GLN A 116 6.42 -14.73 -3.27
CA GLN A 116 5.63 -15.73 -2.53
C GLN A 116 4.24 -15.87 -3.17
N THR A 117 4.03 -17.00 -3.85
CA THR A 117 2.83 -17.20 -4.69
C THR A 117 1.55 -17.06 -3.89
N ASP A 118 1.43 -17.75 -2.77
CA ASP A 118 0.19 -17.75 -1.98
C ASP A 118 -0.09 -16.37 -1.36
N PHE A 119 0.96 -15.67 -0.93
CA PHE A 119 0.85 -14.31 -0.43
C PHE A 119 0.38 -13.33 -1.52
N ILE A 120 0.99 -13.36 -2.70
CA ILE A 120 0.59 -12.49 -3.83
C ILE A 120 -0.86 -12.78 -4.24
N ARG A 121 -1.27 -14.05 -4.27
CA ARG A 121 -2.65 -14.45 -4.57
C ARG A 121 -3.62 -13.93 -3.51
N ALA A 122 -3.31 -14.09 -2.23
CA ALA A 122 -4.15 -13.62 -1.13
C ALA A 122 -4.34 -12.09 -1.20
N VAL A 123 -3.27 -11.34 -1.40
CA VAL A 123 -3.33 -9.87 -1.52
C VAL A 123 -4.15 -9.46 -2.75
N ALA A 124 -3.94 -10.09 -3.90
CA ALA A 124 -4.68 -9.78 -5.14
C ALA A 124 -6.18 -10.08 -5.02
N GLN A 125 -6.55 -11.09 -4.23
CA GLN A 125 -7.94 -11.49 -4.00
C GLN A 125 -8.68 -10.61 -3.00
N SER A 126 -8.03 -9.62 -2.40
CA SER A 126 -8.68 -8.62 -1.53
C SER A 126 -9.59 -7.64 -2.28
N GLY A 127 -9.47 -7.56 -3.61
CA GLY A 127 -10.22 -6.63 -4.45
C GLY A 127 -9.74 -5.17 -4.39
N LYS A 128 -8.65 -4.89 -3.68
CA LYS A 128 -8.05 -3.55 -3.61
C LYS A 128 -6.92 -3.38 -4.63
N PRO A 129 -6.64 -2.14 -5.06
CA PRO A 129 -5.39 -1.83 -5.74
C PRO A 129 -4.19 -2.24 -4.90
N VAL A 130 -3.15 -2.80 -5.55
CA VAL A 130 -1.96 -3.30 -4.86
C VAL A 130 -0.69 -2.69 -5.45
N ASN A 131 0.12 -2.08 -4.58
CA ASN A 131 1.47 -1.65 -4.91
C ASN A 131 2.47 -2.76 -4.54
N ILE A 132 3.03 -3.44 -5.53
CA ILE A 132 3.95 -4.56 -5.33
C ILE A 132 5.38 -4.07 -5.41
N LYS A 133 6.07 -4.07 -4.27
CA LYS A 133 7.49 -3.67 -4.21
C LYS A 133 8.38 -4.76 -4.79
N LYS A 134 9.26 -4.37 -5.73
CA LYS A 134 10.24 -5.28 -6.31
C LYS A 134 11.29 -5.68 -5.27
N GLY A 135 11.53 -6.97 -5.11
CA GLY A 135 12.64 -7.48 -4.31
C GLY A 135 14.00 -7.10 -4.91
N GLN A 136 14.98 -6.83 -4.05
CA GLN A 136 16.34 -6.49 -4.46
C GLN A 136 17.01 -7.63 -5.24
N PHE A 137 16.56 -8.87 -5.03
CA PHE A 137 17.01 -10.10 -5.69
C PHE A 137 16.36 -10.38 -7.04
N LEU A 138 15.41 -9.51 -7.48
CA LEU A 138 14.69 -9.65 -8.75
C LEU A 138 15.17 -8.64 -9.78
N ALA A 139 15.35 -9.09 -11.02
CA ALA A 139 15.53 -8.17 -12.15
C ALA A 139 14.21 -7.43 -12.44
N PRO A 140 14.25 -6.17 -12.92
CA PRO A 140 13.02 -5.39 -13.17
C PRO A 140 12.03 -6.10 -14.09
N HIS A 141 12.50 -6.76 -15.17
CA HIS A 141 11.64 -7.46 -16.13
C HIS A 141 10.94 -8.69 -15.54
N ASP A 142 11.50 -9.31 -14.49
CA ASP A 142 10.89 -10.45 -13.81
C ASP A 142 9.62 -10.08 -13.01
N MET A 143 9.44 -8.77 -12.72
CA MET A 143 8.21 -8.31 -12.08
C MET A 143 6.97 -8.56 -12.91
N LYS A 144 7.13 -8.72 -14.23
CA LYS A 144 6.02 -9.16 -15.11
C LYS A 144 5.37 -10.44 -14.58
N ASN A 145 6.17 -11.43 -14.19
CA ASN A 145 5.66 -12.71 -13.68
C ASN A 145 4.90 -12.56 -12.36
N VAL A 146 5.31 -11.62 -11.52
CA VAL A 146 4.62 -11.31 -10.25
C VAL A 146 3.26 -10.66 -10.54
N ILE A 147 3.23 -9.67 -11.43
CA ILE A 147 2.00 -8.99 -11.85
C ILE A 147 1.03 -9.97 -12.54
N ASP A 148 1.52 -10.81 -13.43
CA ASP A 148 0.69 -11.82 -14.12
C ASP A 148 0.05 -12.79 -13.12
N LYS A 149 0.78 -13.19 -12.09
CA LYS A 149 0.28 -14.01 -10.99
C LYS A 149 -0.83 -13.32 -10.20
N ALA A 150 -0.65 -12.03 -9.86
CA ALA A 150 -1.67 -11.25 -9.17
C ALA A 150 -2.93 -11.10 -10.01
N ARG A 151 -2.78 -10.80 -11.31
CA ARG A 151 -3.88 -10.71 -12.28
C ARG A 151 -4.67 -12.00 -12.39
N ALA A 152 -3.96 -13.14 -12.53
CA ALA A 152 -4.61 -14.44 -12.58
C ALA A 152 -5.46 -14.72 -11.33
N ALA A 153 -4.91 -14.42 -10.14
CA ALA A 153 -5.62 -14.62 -8.88
C ALA A 153 -6.86 -13.72 -8.73
N ALA A 154 -6.79 -12.47 -9.20
CA ALA A 154 -7.94 -11.55 -9.23
C ALA A 154 -9.05 -12.08 -10.16
N ARG A 155 -8.70 -12.51 -11.38
CA ARG A 155 -9.65 -13.06 -12.36
C ARG A 155 -10.39 -14.30 -11.83
N GLU A 156 -9.71 -15.17 -11.08
CA GLU A 156 -10.33 -16.36 -10.46
C GLU A 156 -11.48 -15.99 -9.50
N LYS A 157 -11.45 -14.77 -8.95
CA LYS A 157 -12.50 -14.22 -8.07
C LYS A 157 -13.45 -13.26 -8.80
N GLY A 158 -13.31 -13.08 -10.11
CA GLY A 158 -14.10 -12.10 -10.87
C GLY A 158 -13.81 -10.64 -10.50
N LEU A 159 -12.61 -10.36 -9.95
CA LEU A 159 -12.17 -9.02 -9.53
C LEU A 159 -11.42 -8.30 -10.66
N PRO A 160 -11.35 -6.95 -10.64
CA PRO A 160 -10.50 -6.20 -11.57
C PRO A 160 -9.06 -6.67 -11.55
N ASP A 161 -8.44 -6.83 -12.71
CA ASP A 161 -7.09 -7.35 -12.87
C ASP A 161 -6.08 -6.28 -13.37
N ASP A 162 -6.52 -5.06 -13.55
CA ASP A 162 -5.72 -3.90 -13.98
C ASP A 162 -5.33 -2.96 -12.83
N VAL A 163 -5.44 -3.43 -11.58
CA VAL A 163 -5.24 -2.65 -10.36
C VAL A 163 -3.90 -2.92 -9.65
N PHE A 164 -2.94 -3.52 -10.36
CA PHE A 164 -1.63 -3.89 -9.79
C PHE A 164 -0.53 -3.00 -10.34
N MET A 165 0.23 -2.40 -9.42
CA MET A 165 1.41 -1.59 -9.69
C MET A 165 2.67 -2.32 -9.25
N ALA A 166 3.80 -2.11 -9.95
CA ALA A 166 5.13 -2.55 -9.51
C ALA A 166 6.01 -1.33 -9.24
N CYS A 167 6.74 -1.30 -8.12
CA CYS A 167 7.65 -0.21 -7.76
C CYS A 167 9.01 -0.72 -7.24
#